data_9ebf7d294ea5d447221ebec56ad462be
#
_entry.id   9ebf7d294ea5d447221ebec56ad462be
#
_cell.length_a   1.000
_cell.length_b   1.000
_cell.length_c   1.000
_cell.angle_alpha   90.00
_cell.angle_beta   90.00
_cell.angle_gamma   90.00
#
_symmetry.space_group_name_H-M   'P 1'
#
loop_
_entity.id
_entity.type
_entity.pdbx_description
1 polymer ?
#
loop_
_entity_poly.entity_id
_entity_poly.type
_entity_poly.pdbx_seq_one_letter_code
_entity_poly.pdbx_strand_id
1 'polypeptide(L)'
;EWHLWDHLVQDSDQSLPGYGTVSAHPQLMDINYGEVGGGGGPGGSNADWMHINAIDYNPFLDQIVISSRHQNEIYIIDHSTTTAEAAGHTGGNSGKGGDFLYRWGNPSAYDRGSNSSQRLDSQHGVNWIKEGYPGQGNLILFNNNYGNLTSAVFEISPPLNSDSTNYIINETEPFGPNELEWMHTGDFHSNVQSGAFRLSNGNTLISVADDATIFEVDSLGNTVWDYEYPGANIMIARS
;
A
#
# COMPACT_ATOMS: atom_id res chain seq x y z
N GLU A 1 -12.50 -7.38 14.76
CA GLU A 1 -12.98 -7.40 13.36
C GLU A 1 -13.07 -5.96 12.87
N TRP A 2 -12.50 -5.64 11.69
CA TRP A 2 -12.48 -4.34 11.06
C TRP A 2 -13.18 -4.42 9.70
N HIS A 3 -14.03 -3.44 9.37
CA HIS A 3 -14.74 -3.38 8.11
C HIS A 3 -14.56 -2.01 7.44
N LEU A 4 -14.14 -1.98 6.20
CA LEU A 4 -13.98 -0.74 5.43
C LEU A 4 -15.30 0.07 5.36
N TRP A 5 -16.45 -0.61 5.37
CA TRP A 5 -17.77 0.03 5.29
C TRP A 5 -18.09 0.97 6.45
N ASP A 6 -17.40 0.85 7.56
CA ASP A 6 -17.55 1.71 8.72
C ASP A 6 -16.74 3.02 8.60
N HIS A 7 -15.88 3.12 7.56
CA HIS A 7 -14.88 4.20 7.39
C HIS A 7 -14.99 4.88 6.02
N LEU A 8 -16.22 5.20 5.61
CA LEU A 8 -16.51 5.80 4.30
C LEU A 8 -16.87 7.28 4.41
N VAL A 9 -16.55 8.04 3.37
CA VAL A 9 -17.00 9.41 3.13
C VAL A 9 -17.54 9.52 1.70
N GLN A 10 -18.44 10.48 1.47
CA GLN A 10 -18.94 10.83 0.15
C GLN A 10 -19.47 12.27 0.15
N ASP A 11 -19.36 12.97 -0.95
CA ASP A 11 -19.85 14.34 -1.12
C ASP A 11 -20.93 14.47 -2.21
N SER A 12 -21.37 13.34 -2.76
CA SER A 12 -22.32 13.30 -3.90
C SER A 12 -23.79 13.46 -3.49
N ASP A 13 -24.19 12.98 -2.30
CA ASP A 13 -25.59 13.04 -1.85
C ASP A 13 -25.68 13.32 -0.32
N GLN A 14 -26.17 14.52 -0.01
CA GLN A 14 -26.31 14.99 1.39
C GLN A 14 -27.32 14.17 2.20
N SER A 15 -28.20 13.43 1.57
CA SER A 15 -29.21 12.61 2.26
C SER A 15 -28.69 11.22 2.66
N LEU A 16 -27.53 10.81 2.18
CA LEU A 16 -26.92 9.51 2.46
C LEU A 16 -25.91 9.57 3.61
N PRO A 17 -25.68 8.46 4.31
CA PRO A 17 -24.65 8.36 5.36
C PRO A 17 -23.26 8.70 4.83
N GLY A 18 -22.40 9.18 5.74
CA GLY A 18 -21.02 9.52 5.41
C GLY A 18 -20.86 10.80 4.59
N TYR A 19 -21.90 11.63 4.46
CA TYR A 19 -21.80 12.89 3.72
C TYR A 19 -20.80 13.84 4.38
N GLY A 20 -19.83 14.30 3.59
CA GLY A 20 -18.78 15.23 4.00
C GLY A 20 -17.84 15.55 2.86
N THR A 21 -17.06 16.62 3.00
CA THR A 21 -16.02 16.99 2.03
C THR A 21 -14.91 15.96 2.08
N VAL A 22 -14.65 15.25 0.97
CA VAL A 22 -13.67 14.16 0.89
C VAL A 22 -12.28 14.62 1.34
N SER A 23 -11.78 15.76 0.85
CA SER A 23 -10.47 16.29 1.23
C SER A 23 -10.32 16.69 2.71
N ALA A 24 -11.45 16.92 3.41
CA ALA A 24 -11.44 17.20 4.85
C ALA A 24 -11.34 15.92 5.71
N HIS A 25 -11.56 14.75 5.10
CA HIS A 25 -11.57 13.44 5.76
C HIS A 25 -10.58 12.44 5.15
N PRO A 26 -9.26 12.76 5.09
CA PRO A 26 -8.26 11.89 4.49
C PRO A 26 -8.12 10.53 5.19
N GLN A 27 -8.64 10.41 6.41
CA GLN A 27 -8.68 9.15 7.18
C GLN A 27 -9.82 8.21 6.75
N LEU A 28 -10.72 8.64 5.85
CA LEU A 28 -11.84 7.85 5.36
C LEU A 28 -11.69 7.54 3.87
N MET A 29 -12.37 6.49 3.42
CA MET A 29 -12.40 6.11 2.01
C MET A 29 -13.55 6.82 1.29
N ASP A 30 -13.26 7.50 0.19
CA ASP A 30 -14.30 8.00 -0.70
C ASP A 30 -14.98 6.83 -1.43
N ILE A 31 -16.27 6.58 -1.13
CA ILE A 31 -17.04 5.50 -1.75
C ILE A 31 -17.27 5.73 -3.26
N ASN A 32 -17.16 6.96 -3.73
CA ASN A 32 -17.36 7.32 -5.13
C ASN A 32 -16.08 7.28 -5.95
N TYR A 33 -14.90 7.11 -5.30
CA TYR A 33 -13.63 7.04 -6.02
C TYR A 33 -13.42 5.66 -6.64
N GLY A 34 -12.92 5.68 -7.87
CA GLY A 34 -12.61 4.48 -8.63
C GLY A 34 -13.84 3.90 -9.32
N GLU A 35 -13.60 2.90 -10.14
CA GLU A 35 -14.66 2.22 -10.89
C GLU A 35 -14.89 0.82 -10.29
N VAL A 36 -16.16 0.50 -10.03
CA VAL A 36 -16.57 -0.87 -9.75
C VAL A 36 -16.81 -1.55 -11.09
N GLY A 37 -15.93 -2.48 -11.46
CA GLY A 37 -16.29 -3.31 -12.58
C GLY A 37 -15.29 -3.54 -13.68
N GLY A 38 -14.06 -3.07 -13.56
CA GLY A 38 -12.99 -3.34 -14.51
C GLY A 38 -12.26 -4.69 -14.30
N GLY A 39 -12.65 -5.46 -13.31
CA GLY A 39 -11.86 -6.59 -12.84
C GLY A 39 -12.08 -7.89 -13.60
N GLY A 40 -11.00 -8.45 -14.12
CA GLY A 40 -10.93 -9.80 -14.63
C GLY A 40 -10.59 -10.83 -13.55
N GLY A 41 -11.21 -10.78 -12.37
CA GLY A 41 -11.02 -11.83 -11.36
C GLY A 41 -11.66 -13.15 -11.77
N PRO A 42 -11.34 -14.28 -11.13
CA PRO A 42 -11.99 -15.56 -11.38
C PRO A 42 -13.50 -15.44 -11.17
N GLY A 43 -14.27 -15.51 -12.25
CA GLY A 43 -15.73 -15.40 -12.20
C GLY A 43 -16.33 -14.14 -12.88
N GLY A 44 -15.51 -13.21 -13.37
CA GLY A 44 -15.97 -12.04 -14.15
C GLY A 44 -16.91 -11.09 -13.38
N SER A 45 -16.81 -11.04 -12.07
CA SER A 45 -17.61 -10.17 -11.21
C SER A 45 -17.07 -8.74 -11.23
N ASN A 46 -17.96 -7.79 -11.46
CA ASN A 46 -17.68 -6.36 -11.43
C ASN A 46 -17.62 -5.76 -10.02
N ALA A 47 -17.47 -6.56 -8.97
CA ALA A 47 -17.56 -6.14 -7.58
C ALA A 47 -16.19 -6.00 -6.88
N ASP A 48 -15.08 -6.16 -7.62
CA ASP A 48 -13.71 -6.06 -7.08
C ASP A 48 -13.25 -4.60 -7.03
N TRP A 49 -13.78 -3.83 -6.10
CA TRP A 49 -13.48 -2.41 -5.96
C TRP A 49 -12.11 -2.15 -5.36
N MET A 50 -11.72 -2.87 -4.32
CA MET A 50 -10.48 -2.63 -3.60
C MET A 50 -9.31 -3.48 -4.12
N HIS A 51 -9.56 -4.73 -4.43
CA HIS A 51 -8.52 -5.72 -4.77
C HIS A 51 -7.37 -5.72 -3.78
N ILE A 52 -7.68 -6.03 -2.50
CA ILE A 52 -6.67 -6.13 -1.45
C ILE A 52 -5.75 -7.31 -1.76
N ASN A 53 -4.46 -7.03 -1.90
CA ASN A 53 -3.47 -8.01 -2.36
C ASN A 53 -2.28 -8.22 -1.41
N ALA A 54 -2.15 -7.40 -0.39
CA ALA A 54 -1.14 -7.59 0.66
C ALA A 54 -1.65 -7.10 2.01
N ILE A 55 -1.18 -7.77 3.05
CA ILE A 55 -1.39 -7.42 4.45
C ILE A 55 -0.12 -7.77 5.21
N ASP A 56 0.33 -6.89 6.10
CA ASP A 56 1.42 -7.14 7.03
C ASP A 56 1.15 -6.47 8.38
N TYR A 57 1.75 -7.00 9.45
CA TYR A 57 1.54 -6.56 10.82
C TYR A 57 2.84 -6.11 11.46
N ASN A 58 2.83 -4.92 12.05
CA ASN A 58 3.92 -4.39 12.85
C ASN A 58 3.64 -4.55 14.34
N PRO A 59 4.33 -5.48 15.04
CA PRO A 59 4.06 -5.76 16.45
C PRO A 59 4.54 -4.64 17.40
N PHE A 60 5.43 -3.75 16.96
CA PHE A 60 5.95 -2.65 17.79
C PHE A 60 4.99 -1.47 17.81
N LEU A 61 4.36 -1.19 16.66
CA LEU A 61 3.38 -0.13 16.52
C LEU A 61 1.95 -0.63 16.82
N ASP A 62 1.75 -1.95 16.85
CA ASP A 62 0.44 -2.61 16.88
C ASP A 62 -0.46 -2.12 15.75
N GLN A 63 0.08 -2.12 14.54
CA GLN A 63 -0.57 -1.58 13.34
C GLN A 63 -0.52 -2.59 12.19
N ILE A 64 -1.52 -2.54 11.33
CA ILE A 64 -1.62 -3.35 10.11
C ILE A 64 -1.49 -2.44 8.90
N VAL A 65 -0.62 -2.82 7.94
CA VAL A 65 -0.60 -2.24 6.59
C VAL A 65 -1.35 -3.13 5.63
N ILE A 66 -2.15 -2.52 4.75
CA ILE A 66 -2.86 -3.19 3.65
C ILE A 66 -2.58 -2.49 2.33
N SER A 67 -2.59 -3.24 1.23
CA SER A 67 -2.42 -2.70 -0.12
C SER A 67 -3.67 -2.95 -0.95
N SER A 68 -4.18 -1.88 -1.58
CA SER A 68 -5.30 -1.93 -2.51
C SER A 68 -4.83 -1.64 -3.93
N ARG A 69 -4.85 -2.67 -4.78
CA ARG A 69 -4.39 -2.57 -6.17
C ARG A 69 -5.23 -1.57 -6.98
N HIS A 70 -6.55 -1.63 -6.85
CA HIS A 70 -7.45 -0.83 -7.69
C HIS A 70 -7.54 0.62 -7.23
N GLN A 71 -7.21 0.92 -5.98
CA GLN A 71 -7.13 2.28 -5.49
C GLN A 71 -5.73 2.91 -5.72
N ASN A 72 -4.74 2.08 -6.07
CA ASN A 72 -3.34 2.50 -6.20
C ASN A 72 -2.80 3.10 -4.89
N GLU A 73 -3.19 2.52 -3.75
CA GLU A 73 -2.84 2.99 -2.42
C GLU A 73 -2.48 1.85 -1.46
N ILE A 74 -1.72 2.22 -0.45
CA ILE A 74 -1.54 1.45 0.78
C ILE A 74 -2.16 2.21 1.94
N TYR A 75 -2.63 1.48 2.95
CA TYR A 75 -3.27 2.04 4.14
C TYR A 75 -2.68 1.43 5.40
N ILE A 76 -2.60 2.21 6.48
CA ILE A 76 -2.27 1.70 7.81
C ILE A 76 -3.47 1.94 8.72
N ILE A 77 -3.83 0.90 9.49
CA ILE A 77 -4.90 0.92 10.49
C ILE A 77 -4.37 0.51 11.87
N ASP A 78 -5.06 0.95 12.91
CA ASP A 78 -4.76 0.61 14.30
C ASP A 78 -5.26 -0.81 14.62
N HIS A 79 -4.36 -1.73 14.97
CA HIS A 79 -4.72 -3.08 15.37
C HIS A 79 -5.06 -3.18 16.87
N SER A 80 -4.68 -2.19 17.68
CA SER A 80 -4.91 -2.19 19.13
C SER A 80 -6.38 -2.02 19.54
N THR A 81 -7.26 -1.76 18.57
CA THR A 81 -8.70 -1.52 18.76
C THR A 81 -9.45 -2.78 19.17
N THR A 82 -10.43 -2.64 20.05
CA THR A 82 -11.51 -3.63 20.20
C THR A 82 -12.39 -3.64 18.96
N THR A 83 -13.20 -4.69 18.74
CA THR A 83 -14.15 -4.76 17.61
C THR A 83 -15.10 -3.53 17.59
N ALA A 84 -15.52 -3.04 18.74
CA ALA A 84 -16.41 -1.88 18.82
C ALA A 84 -15.70 -0.56 18.44
N GLU A 85 -14.43 -0.41 18.84
CA GLU A 85 -13.61 0.74 18.45
C GLU A 85 -13.24 0.70 16.97
N ALA A 86 -12.93 -0.50 16.45
CA ALA A 86 -12.62 -0.72 15.05
C ALA A 86 -13.79 -0.41 14.09
N ALA A 87 -15.03 -0.42 14.56
CA ALA A 87 -16.22 0.01 13.83
C ALA A 87 -16.53 1.51 13.99
N GLY A 88 -15.70 2.24 14.71
CA GLY A 88 -15.91 3.65 15.02
C GLY A 88 -14.69 4.51 14.67
N HIS A 89 -14.79 5.79 15.02
CA HIS A 89 -13.79 6.82 14.71
C HIS A 89 -12.96 7.25 15.92
N THR A 90 -13.03 6.51 17.01
CA THR A 90 -12.31 6.79 18.27
C THR A 90 -11.92 5.52 18.98
N GLY A 91 -10.84 5.55 19.76
CA GLY A 91 -10.31 4.39 20.49
C GLY A 91 -9.02 3.84 19.88
N GLY A 92 -8.54 2.75 20.45
CA GLY A 92 -7.21 2.22 20.17
C GLY A 92 -6.08 3.12 20.66
N ASN A 93 -4.84 2.72 20.42
CA ASN A 93 -3.65 3.49 20.78
C ASN A 93 -3.55 4.83 20.01
N SER A 94 -4.08 4.87 18.80
CA SER A 94 -4.10 6.06 17.95
C SER A 94 -5.16 7.08 18.35
N GLY A 95 -6.21 6.66 19.07
CA GLY A 95 -7.39 7.46 19.36
C GLY A 95 -8.35 7.63 18.18
N LYS A 96 -8.11 6.97 17.03
CA LYS A 96 -8.87 7.11 15.79
C LYS A 96 -9.79 5.93 15.47
N GLY A 97 -9.87 4.96 16.36
CA GLY A 97 -10.65 3.75 16.10
C GLY A 97 -10.14 3.00 14.87
N GLY A 98 -11.02 2.64 13.97
CA GLY A 98 -10.67 1.93 12.74
C GLY A 98 -10.38 2.82 11.53
N ASP A 99 -10.34 4.15 11.69
CA ASP A 99 -9.99 5.06 10.59
C ASP A 99 -8.55 4.83 10.11
N PHE A 100 -8.26 5.18 8.86
CA PHE A 100 -6.89 5.14 8.35
C PHE A 100 -5.99 6.08 9.14
N LEU A 101 -4.92 5.53 9.70
CA LEU A 101 -3.86 6.33 10.31
C LEU A 101 -2.99 6.98 9.26
N TYR A 102 -2.83 6.29 8.12
CA TYR A 102 -1.97 6.66 7.02
C TYR A 102 -2.50 6.08 5.72
N ARG A 103 -2.28 6.79 4.63
CA ARG A 103 -2.48 6.32 3.26
C ARG A 103 -1.45 6.93 2.33
N TRP A 104 -1.02 6.19 1.30
CA TRP A 104 -0.01 6.67 0.37
C TRP A 104 -0.13 5.97 -0.97
N GLY A 105 0.18 6.72 -2.04
CA GLY A 105 0.21 6.21 -3.41
C GLY A 105 -0.62 7.02 -4.37
N ASN A 106 -1.86 7.39 -4.01
CA ASN A 106 -2.78 8.08 -4.91
C ASN A 106 -3.56 9.20 -4.20
N PRO A 107 -2.97 10.40 -4.08
CA PRO A 107 -3.63 11.51 -3.40
C PRO A 107 -4.94 11.98 -4.02
N SER A 108 -5.21 11.66 -5.31
CA SER A 108 -6.47 12.02 -5.95
C SER A 108 -7.65 11.20 -5.40
N ALA A 109 -7.39 10.03 -4.77
CA ALA A 109 -8.42 9.19 -4.15
C ALA A 109 -9.06 9.82 -2.89
N TYR A 110 -8.52 10.94 -2.41
CA TYR A 110 -9.06 11.70 -1.28
C TYR A 110 -8.96 13.22 -1.49
N ASP A 111 -9.02 13.66 -2.75
CA ASP A 111 -9.07 15.06 -3.17
C ASP A 111 -7.92 15.94 -2.62
N ARG A 112 -6.75 15.37 -2.37
CA ARG A 112 -5.54 16.10 -1.97
C ARG A 112 -4.42 16.01 -2.99
N GLY A 113 -4.78 15.80 -4.26
CA GLY A 113 -3.83 15.72 -5.35
C GLY A 113 -4.52 15.61 -6.70
N SER A 114 -3.74 15.26 -7.70
CA SER A 114 -4.21 15.01 -9.06
C SER A 114 -3.59 13.70 -9.57
N ASN A 115 -4.00 13.25 -10.75
CA ASN A 115 -3.42 12.06 -11.39
C ASN A 115 -1.88 12.17 -11.55
N SER A 116 -1.34 13.39 -11.69
CA SER A 116 0.12 13.58 -11.74
C SER A 116 0.83 13.43 -10.40
N SER A 117 0.09 13.41 -9.30
CA SER A 117 0.61 13.16 -7.95
C SER A 117 0.61 11.68 -7.58
N GLN A 118 0.01 10.83 -8.41
CA GLN A 118 -0.03 9.39 -8.18
C GLN A 118 1.38 8.79 -8.23
N ARG A 119 1.72 7.98 -7.24
CA ARG A 119 3.02 7.34 -7.06
C ARG A 119 2.98 5.84 -7.31
N LEU A 120 1.84 5.21 -7.01
CA LEU A 120 1.63 3.77 -7.17
C LEU A 120 0.70 3.49 -8.33
N ASP A 121 0.97 2.40 -9.04
CA ASP A 121 0.07 1.84 -10.04
C ASP A 121 0.11 0.32 -9.97
N SER A 122 -1.04 -0.25 -9.58
CA SER A 122 -1.26 -1.70 -9.50
C SER A 122 -0.30 -2.44 -8.56
N GLN A 123 0.22 -1.79 -7.54
CA GLN A 123 1.24 -2.29 -6.63
C GLN A 123 0.83 -3.58 -5.89
N HIS A 124 1.84 -4.32 -5.44
CA HIS A 124 1.69 -5.55 -4.66
C HIS A 124 2.72 -5.64 -3.53
N GLY A 125 2.47 -6.53 -2.60
CA GLY A 125 3.48 -7.04 -1.68
C GLY A 125 4.00 -6.05 -0.65
N VAL A 126 3.21 -5.02 -0.24
CA VAL A 126 3.64 -4.12 0.83
C VAL A 126 3.94 -4.89 2.10
N ASN A 127 5.06 -4.56 2.73
CA ASN A 127 5.43 -5.11 4.04
C ASN A 127 6.36 -4.13 4.78
N TRP A 128 6.40 -4.24 6.11
CA TRP A 128 7.40 -3.55 6.92
C TRP A 128 8.76 -4.21 6.82
N ILE A 129 9.80 -3.39 6.75
CA ILE A 129 11.17 -3.86 6.93
C ILE A 129 11.34 -4.22 8.41
N LYS A 130 11.74 -5.47 8.65
CA LYS A 130 11.80 -6.09 9.99
C LYS A 130 12.81 -5.41 10.91
N GLU A 131 12.56 -5.54 12.21
CA GLU A 131 13.51 -5.11 13.23
C GLU A 131 14.88 -5.74 13.02
N GLY A 132 15.94 -4.94 13.21
CA GLY A 132 17.32 -5.33 13.01
C GLY A 132 17.80 -5.35 11.56
N TYR A 133 16.92 -5.08 10.59
CA TYR A 133 17.30 -5.00 9.18
C TYR A 133 17.53 -3.54 8.77
N PRO A 134 18.46 -3.28 7.83
CA PRO A 134 18.62 -1.92 7.28
C PRO A 134 17.32 -1.38 6.68
N GLY A 135 16.93 -0.17 7.11
CA GLY A 135 15.63 0.40 6.78
C GLY A 135 14.49 -0.01 7.72
N GLN A 136 14.82 -0.65 8.87
CA GLN A 136 13.84 -1.05 9.88
C GLN A 136 12.76 0.00 10.12
N GLY A 137 11.48 -0.44 10.07
CA GLY A 137 10.32 0.42 10.29
C GLY A 137 9.82 1.15 9.04
N ASN A 138 10.59 1.16 7.95
CA ASN A 138 10.12 1.59 6.65
C ASN A 138 9.19 0.53 6.02
N LEU A 139 8.41 0.95 5.04
CA LEU A 139 7.62 0.07 4.18
C LEU A 139 8.38 -0.18 2.88
N ILE A 140 8.33 -1.43 2.40
CA ILE A 140 8.83 -1.82 1.08
C ILE A 140 7.71 -2.47 0.28
N LEU A 141 7.66 -2.22 -1.02
CA LEU A 141 6.61 -2.73 -1.90
C LEU A 141 7.09 -2.84 -3.35
N PHE A 142 6.37 -3.63 -4.15
CA PHE A 142 6.57 -3.75 -5.59
C PHE A 142 5.51 -2.93 -6.32
N ASN A 143 5.94 -1.92 -7.11
CA ASN A 143 5.07 -1.08 -7.94
C ASN A 143 5.06 -1.61 -9.38
N ASN A 144 3.98 -2.28 -9.77
CA ASN A 144 3.91 -3.06 -11.00
C ASN A 144 4.03 -2.20 -12.26
N ASN A 145 3.35 -1.08 -12.33
CA ASN A 145 3.30 -0.22 -13.50
C ASN A 145 4.00 1.14 -13.23
N TYR A 146 5.26 1.10 -12.78
CA TYR A 146 6.03 2.32 -12.53
C TYR A 146 6.25 3.15 -13.80
N GLY A 147 6.39 2.50 -14.94
CA GLY A 147 6.57 3.13 -16.24
C GLY A 147 6.05 2.23 -17.36
N ASN A 148 6.28 2.62 -18.60
CA ASN A 148 5.88 1.83 -19.75
C ASN A 148 6.65 0.50 -19.78
N LEU A 149 5.96 -0.61 -19.47
CA LEU A 149 6.53 -1.96 -19.37
C LEU A 149 7.73 -2.04 -18.39
N THR A 150 7.64 -1.32 -17.29
CA THR A 150 8.67 -1.31 -16.26
C THR A 150 8.02 -1.34 -14.89
N SER A 151 8.50 -2.22 -14.03
CA SER A 151 8.16 -2.24 -12.60
C SER A 151 9.28 -1.61 -11.76
N ALA A 152 8.98 -1.31 -10.51
CA ALA A 152 9.97 -0.79 -9.56
C ALA A 152 9.69 -1.30 -8.15
N VAL A 153 10.71 -1.36 -7.34
CA VAL A 153 10.60 -1.56 -5.89
C VAL A 153 10.82 -0.23 -5.20
N PHE A 154 9.91 0.12 -4.30
CA PHE A 154 10.00 1.33 -3.50
C PHE A 154 10.19 1.01 -2.02
N GLU A 155 11.07 1.76 -1.37
CA GLU A 155 11.14 1.87 0.08
C GLU A 155 10.70 3.28 0.48
N ILE A 156 9.76 3.37 1.42
CA ILE A 156 9.27 4.64 1.95
C ILE A 156 9.36 4.65 3.48
N SER A 157 9.58 5.84 4.04
CA SER A 157 9.53 6.09 5.48
C SER A 157 8.27 6.90 5.81
N PRO A 158 7.17 6.26 6.23
CA PRO A 158 5.97 6.99 6.61
C PRO A 158 6.26 7.99 7.74
N PRO A 159 5.73 9.23 7.69
CA PRO A 159 6.07 10.28 8.64
C PRO A 159 5.38 10.07 9.99
N LEU A 160 5.89 9.10 10.76
CA LEU A 160 5.39 8.74 12.08
C LEU A 160 5.59 9.91 13.06
N ASN A 161 4.61 10.19 13.90
CA ASN A 161 4.73 11.21 14.94
C ASN A 161 5.63 10.76 16.10
N SER A 162 5.95 11.66 17.00
CA SER A 162 6.92 11.42 18.07
C SER A 162 6.47 10.39 19.12
N ASP A 163 5.17 10.15 19.27
CA ASP A 163 4.60 9.17 20.19
C ASP A 163 4.36 7.80 19.52
N SER A 164 4.67 7.68 18.23
CA SER A 164 4.56 6.46 17.44
C SER A 164 3.14 5.91 17.31
N THR A 165 2.12 6.73 17.47
CA THR A 165 0.72 6.31 17.40
C THR A 165 0.03 6.74 16.11
N ASN A 166 0.49 7.82 15.48
CA ASN A 166 -0.13 8.43 14.30
C ASN A 166 0.91 8.91 13.28
N TYR A 167 0.45 9.29 12.11
CA TYR A 167 1.28 9.81 11.03
C TYR A 167 0.99 11.30 10.80
N ILE A 168 2.04 12.05 10.49
CA ILE A 168 1.95 13.49 10.28
C ILE A 168 1.31 13.76 8.93
N ILE A 169 0.29 14.59 8.94
CA ILE A 169 -0.36 15.13 7.75
C ILE A 169 -0.65 16.62 7.96
N ASN A 170 -0.38 17.44 6.97
CA ASN A 170 -0.77 18.85 6.97
C ASN A 170 -2.23 18.98 6.52
N GLU A 171 -2.89 20.08 6.92
CA GLU A 171 -4.33 20.27 6.70
C GLU A 171 -4.80 20.16 5.25
N THR A 172 -3.98 20.55 4.28
CA THR A 172 -4.35 20.59 2.86
C THR A 172 -3.48 19.72 1.97
N GLU A 173 -2.39 19.18 2.51
CA GLU A 173 -1.45 18.37 1.75
C GLU A 173 -1.81 16.89 1.82
N PRO A 174 -1.38 16.07 0.85
CA PRO A 174 -1.47 14.63 0.98
C PRO A 174 -0.51 14.11 2.05
N PHE A 175 -0.71 12.86 2.46
CA PHE A 175 0.28 12.17 3.28
C PHE A 175 1.62 12.06 2.53
N GLY A 176 2.72 12.38 3.23
CA GLY A 176 4.08 12.12 2.77
C GLY A 176 4.49 10.64 2.93
N PRO A 177 5.71 10.28 2.55
CA PRO A 177 6.76 11.17 2.07
C PRO A 177 6.62 11.51 0.57
N ASN A 178 7.20 12.64 0.17
CA ASN A 178 7.35 12.99 -1.24
C ASN A 178 8.55 12.29 -1.88
N GLU A 179 9.56 11.99 -1.09
CA GLU A 179 10.79 11.33 -1.54
C GLU A 179 10.81 9.87 -1.08
N LEU A 180 11.37 9.01 -1.90
CA LEU A 180 11.61 7.60 -1.55
C LEU A 180 12.92 7.48 -0.79
N GLU A 181 12.98 6.60 0.20
CA GLU A 181 14.24 6.24 0.87
C GLU A 181 15.17 5.46 -0.07
N TRP A 182 14.59 4.58 -0.85
CA TRP A 182 15.29 3.79 -1.85
C TRP A 182 14.35 3.35 -2.96
N MET A 183 14.90 3.21 -4.16
CA MET A 183 14.20 2.68 -5.31
C MET A 183 15.12 1.78 -6.12
N HIS A 184 14.58 0.68 -6.60
CA HIS A 184 15.22 -0.15 -7.61
C HIS A 184 14.30 -0.35 -8.80
N THR A 185 14.82 -0.16 -10.00
CA THR A 185 14.17 -0.43 -11.28
C THR A 185 15.20 -0.95 -12.27
N GLY A 186 14.75 -1.68 -13.29
CA GLY A 186 15.61 -2.30 -14.29
C GLY A 186 14.78 -2.91 -15.41
N ASP A 187 15.37 -3.84 -16.12
CA ASP A 187 14.73 -4.57 -17.22
C ASP A 187 13.82 -5.70 -16.66
N PHE A 188 12.86 -5.34 -15.82
CA PHE A 188 11.85 -6.27 -15.33
C PHE A 188 10.47 -5.62 -15.29
N HIS A 189 9.45 -6.43 -15.55
CA HIS A 189 8.06 -5.99 -15.48
C HIS A 189 7.15 -7.16 -15.09
N SER A 190 6.15 -6.87 -14.29
CA SER A 190 5.06 -7.79 -14.00
C SER A 190 3.76 -7.03 -13.84
N ASN A 191 2.72 -7.47 -14.55
CA ASN A 191 1.38 -6.87 -14.45
C ASN A 191 0.63 -7.28 -13.19
N VAL A 192 1.08 -8.35 -12.53
CA VAL A 192 0.36 -8.99 -11.42
C VAL A 192 1.33 -9.48 -10.35
N GLN A 193 0.80 -9.69 -9.14
CA GLN A 193 1.55 -10.29 -8.04
C GLN A 193 2.91 -9.62 -7.82
N SER A 194 3.97 -10.41 -7.61
CA SER A 194 5.32 -9.93 -7.33
C SER A 194 5.48 -9.42 -5.89
N GLY A 195 6.70 -9.12 -5.50
CA GLY A 195 7.00 -8.63 -4.15
C GLY A 195 8.48 -8.31 -3.95
N ALA A 196 8.77 -7.63 -2.87
CA ALA A 196 10.12 -7.29 -2.48
C ALA A 196 10.29 -7.39 -0.96
N PHE A 197 11.42 -7.90 -0.52
CA PHE A 197 11.72 -8.08 0.90
C PHE A 197 13.15 -7.65 1.20
N ARG A 198 13.31 -6.78 2.20
CA ARG A 198 14.62 -6.44 2.72
C ARG A 198 15.19 -7.64 3.49
N LEU A 199 16.45 -7.97 3.23
CA LEU A 199 17.19 -9.03 3.92
C LEU A 199 18.03 -8.46 5.06
N SER A 200 18.47 -9.32 5.98
CA SER A 200 19.26 -8.93 7.15
C SER A 200 20.65 -8.38 6.79
N ASN A 201 21.18 -8.74 5.62
CA ASN A 201 22.44 -8.23 5.08
C ASN A 201 22.31 -6.85 4.39
N GLY A 202 21.09 -6.30 4.30
CA GLY A 202 20.80 -5.04 3.64
C GLY A 202 20.43 -5.15 2.16
N ASN A 203 20.56 -6.33 1.58
CA ASN A 203 20.11 -6.59 0.22
C ASN A 203 18.57 -6.68 0.14
N THR A 204 18.03 -6.62 -1.06
CA THR A 204 16.61 -6.78 -1.31
C THR A 204 16.36 -7.97 -2.22
N LEU A 205 15.55 -8.92 -1.77
CA LEU A 205 15.06 -10.01 -2.57
C LEU A 205 13.81 -9.55 -3.32
N ILE A 206 13.79 -9.75 -4.63
CA ILE A 206 12.71 -9.31 -5.52
C ILE A 206 12.19 -10.51 -6.29
N SER A 207 10.88 -10.71 -6.31
CA SER A 207 10.22 -11.70 -7.16
C SER A 207 9.39 -11.00 -8.24
N VAL A 208 9.59 -11.41 -9.49
CA VAL A 208 8.87 -10.91 -10.68
C VAL A 208 7.97 -12.02 -11.20
N ALA A 209 6.66 -11.88 -10.97
CA ALA A 209 5.72 -12.98 -11.15
C ALA A 209 5.58 -13.41 -12.62
N ASP A 210 5.40 -12.48 -13.54
CA ASP A 210 5.18 -12.77 -14.96
C ASP A 210 6.43 -13.37 -15.64
N ASP A 211 7.62 -12.99 -15.17
CA ASP A 211 8.90 -13.49 -15.69
C ASP A 211 9.38 -14.75 -14.97
N ALA A 212 8.66 -15.20 -13.95
CA ALA A 212 9.05 -16.31 -13.10
C ALA A 212 10.49 -16.21 -12.55
N THR A 213 10.93 -14.98 -12.26
CA THR A 213 12.30 -14.68 -11.83
C THR A 213 12.33 -14.20 -10.40
N ILE A 214 13.34 -14.64 -9.66
CA ILE A 214 13.66 -14.14 -8.32
C ILE A 214 15.11 -13.68 -8.36
N PHE A 215 15.39 -12.48 -7.87
CA PHE A 215 16.76 -11.97 -7.79
C PHE A 215 17.00 -11.15 -6.54
N GLU A 216 18.26 -11.06 -6.14
CA GLU A 216 18.72 -10.28 -5.00
C GLU A 216 19.58 -9.12 -5.49
N VAL A 217 19.32 -7.93 -5.00
CA VAL A 217 20.11 -6.74 -5.29
C VAL A 217 20.73 -6.18 -4.01
N ASP A 218 21.96 -5.64 -4.12
CA ASP A 218 22.60 -4.90 -3.05
C ASP A 218 21.98 -3.49 -2.87
N SER A 219 22.44 -2.74 -1.88
CA SER A 219 21.97 -1.38 -1.61
C SER A 219 22.23 -0.38 -2.74
N LEU A 220 23.16 -0.69 -3.64
CA LEU A 220 23.49 0.11 -4.82
C LEU A 220 22.67 -0.30 -6.05
N GLY A 221 21.85 -1.35 -5.93
CA GLY A 221 21.04 -1.87 -7.02
C GLY A 221 21.75 -2.87 -7.93
N ASN A 222 22.94 -3.36 -7.57
CA ASN A 222 23.62 -4.39 -8.34
C ASN A 222 23.01 -5.75 -8.02
N THR A 223 22.67 -6.53 -9.04
CA THR A 223 22.23 -7.93 -8.87
C THR A 223 23.40 -8.77 -8.36
N VAL A 224 23.20 -9.39 -7.19
CA VAL A 224 24.19 -10.26 -6.54
C VAL A 224 23.84 -11.74 -6.62
N TRP A 225 22.60 -12.05 -6.89
CA TRP A 225 22.08 -13.39 -7.13
C TRP A 225 20.80 -13.32 -7.96
N ASP A 226 20.57 -14.32 -8.81
CA ASP A 226 19.35 -14.47 -9.57
C ASP A 226 18.99 -15.94 -9.79
N TYR A 227 17.70 -16.18 -9.98
CA TYR A 227 17.15 -17.49 -10.33
C TYR A 227 15.94 -17.31 -11.24
N GLU A 228 15.98 -17.95 -12.38
CA GLU A 228 14.86 -18.05 -13.32
C GLU A 228 14.24 -19.45 -13.22
N TYR A 229 12.94 -19.52 -13.02
CA TYR A 229 12.22 -20.77 -12.96
C TYR A 229 12.20 -21.44 -14.34
N PRO A 230 12.66 -22.71 -14.47
CA PRO A 230 12.70 -23.37 -15.77
C PRO A 230 11.28 -23.72 -16.24
N GLY A 231 10.91 -23.26 -17.43
CA GLY A 231 9.64 -23.60 -18.07
C GLY A 231 9.01 -22.43 -18.81
N ALA A 232 8.14 -22.74 -19.77
CA ALA A 232 7.38 -21.71 -20.47
C ALA A 232 6.05 -21.43 -19.74
N ASN A 233 5.64 -20.17 -19.69
CA ASN A 233 4.37 -19.71 -19.09
C ASN A 233 4.20 -20.09 -17.61
N ILE A 234 5.26 -20.06 -16.84
CA ILE A 234 5.22 -20.22 -15.39
C ILE A 234 5.10 -18.83 -14.77
N MET A 235 4.13 -18.67 -13.90
CA MET A 235 4.01 -17.50 -13.04
C MET A 235 4.37 -17.92 -11.62
N ILE A 236 5.24 -17.18 -10.96
CA ILE A 236 5.54 -17.40 -9.55
C ILE A 236 4.74 -16.42 -8.70
N ALA A 237 4.16 -16.95 -7.63
CA ALA A 237 3.56 -16.11 -6.62
C ALA A 237 4.68 -15.35 -5.88
N ARG A 238 4.29 -14.42 -5.02
CA ARG A 238 5.14 -13.73 -4.08
C ARG A 238 6.04 -14.73 -3.30
N SER A 239 7.32 -14.52 -3.32
CA SER A 239 8.30 -15.30 -2.55
C SER A 239 8.48 -14.76 -1.14
#